data_cd80d7e2567808d84bdf7730a6e675d4
#
_entry.id   cd80d7e2567808d84bdf7730a6e675d4
#
_cell.length_a   1.000
_cell.length_b   1.000
_cell.length_c   1.000
_cell.angle_alpha   90.00
_cell.angle_beta   90.00
_cell.angle_gamma   90.00
#
_symmetry.space_group_name_H-M   'P 1'
#
loop_
_entity.id
_entity.type
_entity.pdbx_description
1 polymer ?
#
loop_
_entity_poly.entity_id
_entity_poly.type
_entity_poly.pdbx_seq_one_letter_code
_entity_poly.pdbx_strand_id
1 'polypeptide(L)'
;MKFSSVKVFLSLVFVCLFTFNLNGERGKSKRGKIKVACIGDSITFGARLEDPSADSYPAQLQKLLGKKYEVKNFGVGGCTLIRKGRPTVWNELSKIMEMNPDVVVISLGTNDTCGMGTCGNRKCWEYKDELESDYRDLVDTLQSLPSKPLIHICAPSPMVLETPGLDSARVEGLTVRKPRLQEIISIVKNLVQEKKVEFIDLNTPMDHKPELFTEKDGVHPNKEGYRAIAELVYQEISK
;
A
#
# COMPACT_ATOMS: atom_id res chain seq x y z
N MET A 1 96.19 11.39 1.08
CA MET A 1 95.00 11.03 0.25
C MET A 1 94.39 9.79 0.88
N LYS A 2 93.20 9.94 1.54
CA LYS A 2 92.55 8.85 2.23
C LYS A 2 91.34 8.44 1.37
N PHE A 3 91.30 7.19 0.89
CA PHE A 3 90.16 6.61 0.22
C PHE A 3 89.14 6.08 1.25
N SER A 4 87.97 6.58 1.19
CA SER A 4 86.84 6.14 2.03
C SER A 4 86.11 5.03 1.32
N SER A 5 86.00 3.86 1.97
CA SER A 5 85.22 2.71 1.45
C SER A 5 83.73 2.89 1.71
N VAL A 6 82.90 2.89 0.64
CA VAL A 6 81.46 2.86 0.73
C VAL A 6 80.99 1.41 0.86
N LYS A 7 80.41 1.07 1.98
CA LYS A 7 79.74 -0.23 2.18
C LYS A 7 78.30 -0.17 1.59
N VAL A 8 78.03 -0.97 0.57
CA VAL A 8 76.71 -1.19 0.00
C VAL A 8 75.98 -2.23 0.87
N PHE A 9 74.94 -1.82 1.51
CA PHE A 9 73.97 -2.71 2.21
C PHE A 9 72.95 -3.23 1.22
N LEU A 10 73.04 -4.52 0.89
CA LEU A 10 72.01 -5.22 0.08
C LEU A 10 70.87 -5.63 1.00
N SER A 11 69.77 -4.92 0.91
CA SER A 11 68.57 -5.25 1.69
C SER A 11 67.73 -6.27 0.90
N LEU A 12 67.69 -7.51 1.38
CA LEU A 12 66.77 -8.53 0.84
C LEU A 12 65.35 -8.22 1.26
N VAL A 13 64.48 -7.80 0.30
CA VAL A 13 63.08 -7.69 0.48
C VAL A 13 62.47 -9.08 0.29
N PHE A 14 61.98 -9.66 1.39
CA PHE A 14 61.26 -10.91 1.38
C PHE A 14 59.80 -10.60 0.96
N VAL A 15 59.44 -10.84 -0.30
CA VAL A 15 58.07 -10.72 -0.77
C VAL A 15 57.31 -11.98 -0.37
N CYS A 16 56.56 -11.90 0.74
CA CYS A 16 55.56 -12.92 1.08
C CYS A 16 54.40 -12.84 0.13
N LEU A 17 54.34 -13.73 -0.85
CA LEU A 17 53.15 -13.96 -1.68
C LEU A 17 52.06 -14.63 -0.83
N PHE A 18 51.22 -13.83 -0.23
CA PHE A 18 49.92 -14.34 0.31
C PHE A 18 49.00 -14.65 -0.86
N THR A 19 48.92 -15.92 -1.25
CA THR A 19 47.85 -16.40 -2.13
C THR A 19 46.53 -16.37 -1.36
N PHE A 20 45.72 -15.33 -1.55
CA PHE A 20 44.34 -15.32 -1.10
C PHE A 20 43.57 -16.34 -1.91
N ASN A 21 43.21 -17.47 -1.29
CA ASN A 21 42.24 -18.41 -1.81
C ASN A 21 40.86 -17.77 -1.75
N LEU A 22 40.41 -17.12 -2.85
CA LEU A 22 39.05 -16.57 -3.01
C LEU A 22 38.05 -17.66 -3.38
N ASN A 23 38.07 -18.81 -2.72
CA ASN A 23 36.95 -19.76 -2.72
C ASN A 23 36.05 -19.45 -1.51
N GLY A 24 35.59 -18.21 -1.40
CA GLY A 24 34.44 -17.86 -0.58
C GLY A 24 33.20 -18.41 -1.28
N GLU A 25 32.74 -19.56 -0.85
CA GLU A 25 31.34 -19.97 -1.09
C GLU A 25 30.46 -18.76 -0.73
N ARG A 26 29.89 -18.12 -1.77
CA ARG A 26 28.77 -17.18 -1.55
C ARG A 26 27.66 -17.99 -0.93
N GLY A 27 27.65 -18.06 0.39
CA GLY A 27 26.50 -18.55 1.13
C GLY A 27 25.29 -17.81 0.58
N LYS A 28 24.38 -18.54 -0.08
CA LYS A 28 23.06 -18.02 -0.45
C LYS A 28 22.39 -17.62 0.87
N SER A 29 22.56 -16.37 1.26
CA SER A 29 21.70 -15.76 2.28
C SER A 29 20.28 -16.08 1.85
N LYS A 30 19.55 -16.86 2.64
CA LYS A 30 18.11 -17.06 2.46
C LYS A 30 17.50 -15.68 2.69
N ARG A 31 17.40 -14.86 1.63
CA ARG A 31 16.55 -13.67 1.67
C ARG A 31 15.19 -14.14 2.13
N GLY A 32 14.72 -13.62 3.25
CA GLY A 32 13.35 -13.85 3.71
C GLY A 32 12.35 -13.46 2.62
N LYS A 33 11.09 -13.80 2.80
CA LYS A 33 10.04 -13.38 1.89
C LYS A 33 9.94 -11.85 1.85
N ILE A 34 9.61 -11.29 0.69
CA ILE A 34 9.27 -9.88 0.54
C ILE A 34 7.89 -9.66 1.20
N LYS A 35 7.84 -8.82 2.21
CA LYS A 35 6.64 -8.55 3.00
C LYS A 35 5.84 -7.42 2.36
N VAL A 36 4.58 -7.68 2.05
CA VAL A 36 3.63 -6.71 1.47
C VAL A 36 2.52 -6.43 2.47
N ALA A 37 2.37 -5.19 2.90
CA ALA A 37 1.27 -4.75 3.76
C ALA A 37 0.19 -4.08 2.90
N CYS A 38 -1.01 -4.68 2.84
CA CYS A 38 -2.20 -4.05 2.23
C CYS A 38 -3.01 -3.35 3.30
N ILE A 39 -2.94 -2.03 3.34
CA ILE A 39 -3.58 -1.16 4.34
C ILE A 39 -4.85 -0.57 3.73
N GLY A 40 -5.97 -0.63 4.44
CA GLY A 40 -7.19 -0.07 3.90
C GLY A 40 -8.44 -0.27 4.76
N ASP A 41 -9.57 -0.12 4.12
CA ASP A 41 -10.89 -0.21 4.73
C ASP A 41 -11.59 -1.55 4.49
N SER A 42 -12.93 -1.54 4.41
CA SER A 42 -13.75 -2.72 4.13
C SER A 42 -13.44 -3.36 2.77
N ILE A 43 -12.94 -2.59 1.80
CA ILE A 43 -12.56 -3.12 0.49
C ILE A 43 -11.27 -3.91 0.61
N THR A 44 -10.29 -3.42 1.34
CA THR A 44 -9.07 -4.20 1.63
C THR A 44 -9.37 -5.43 2.47
N PHE A 45 -10.27 -5.31 3.46
CA PHE A 45 -10.72 -6.43 4.28
C PHE A 45 -11.34 -7.55 3.44
N GLY A 46 -12.09 -7.23 2.39
CA GLY A 46 -12.85 -8.17 1.57
C GLY A 46 -14.32 -8.29 1.98
N ALA A 47 -14.93 -7.15 2.36
CA ALA A 47 -16.34 -7.12 2.74
C ALA A 47 -17.25 -7.58 1.60
N ARG A 48 -18.38 -8.21 1.94
CA ARG A 48 -19.36 -8.82 1.03
C ARG A 48 -18.92 -10.14 0.38
N LEU A 49 -17.70 -10.59 0.57
CA LEU A 49 -17.28 -11.93 0.16
C LEU A 49 -17.71 -12.98 1.17
N GLU A 50 -17.99 -14.18 0.71
CA GLU A 50 -18.26 -15.35 1.56
C GLU A 50 -16.99 -15.78 2.30
N ASP A 51 -15.85 -15.78 1.61
CA ASP A 51 -14.55 -16.08 2.19
C ASP A 51 -13.52 -14.96 1.88
N PRO A 52 -13.46 -13.92 2.72
CA PRO A 52 -12.44 -12.87 2.57
C PRO A 52 -11.00 -13.39 2.63
N SER A 53 -10.75 -14.51 3.34
CA SER A 53 -9.41 -15.07 3.47
C SER A 53 -8.89 -15.68 2.17
N ALA A 54 -9.78 -16.10 1.29
CA ALA A 54 -9.45 -16.66 -0.02
C ALA A 54 -9.61 -15.66 -1.18
N ASP A 55 -10.60 -14.79 -1.10
CA ASP A 55 -11.10 -14.02 -2.24
C ASP A 55 -10.93 -12.49 -2.11
N SER A 56 -10.50 -11.94 -0.96
CA SER A 56 -10.12 -10.53 -0.87
C SER A 56 -8.95 -10.22 -1.81
N TYR A 57 -8.80 -8.95 -2.23
CA TYR A 57 -7.71 -8.61 -3.15
C TYR A 57 -6.32 -8.92 -2.57
N PRO A 58 -6.02 -8.74 -1.26
CA PRO A 58 -4.73 -9.15 -0.71
C PRO A 58 -4.49 -10.67 -0.79
N ALA A 59 -5.54 -11.48 -0.60
CA ALA A 59 -5.44 -12.93 -0.72
C ALA A 59 -5.19 -13.37 -2.18
N GLN A 60 -5.87 -12.75 -3.14
CA GLN A 60 -5.66 -12.98 -4.56
C GLN A 60 -4.29 -12.47 -5.02
N LEU A 61 -3.85 -11.31 -4.52
CA LEU A 61 -2.51 -10.77 -4.76
C LEU A 61 -1.41 -11.71 -4.25
N GLN A 62 -1.61 -12.36 -3.09
CA GLN A 62 -0.68 -13.38 -2.60
C GLN A 62 -0.54 -14.54 -3.60
N LYS A 63 -1.65 -14.97 -4.23
CA LYS A 63 -1.61 -16.04 -5.23
C LYS A 63 -0.84 -15.59 -6.48
N LEU A 64 -1.04 -14.36 -6.95
CA LEU A 64 -0.37 -13.79 -8.11
C LEU A 64 1.15 -13.61 -7.87
N LEU A 65 1.55 -13.12 -6.72
CA LEU A 65 2.95 -12.87 -6.36
C LEU A 65 3.72 -14.16 -6.02
N GLY A 66 3.01 -15.22 -5.60
CA GLY A 66 3.60 -16.52 -5.29
C GLY A 66 4.41 -16.55 -3.99
N LYS A 67 5.21 -17.63 -3.84
CA LYS A 67 5.86 -17.99 -2.55
C LYS A 67 7.00 -17.08 -2.11
N LYS A 68 7.51 -16.22 -3.00
CA LYS A 68 8.57 -15.27 -2.67
C LYS A 68 8.06 -14.09 -1.82
N TYR A 69 6.77 -13.88 -1.81
CA TYR A 69 6.11 -12.79 -1.11
C TYR A 69 5.30 -13.30 0.09
N GLU A 70 5.09 -12.41 1.04
CA GLU A 70 4.18 -12.58 2.18
C GLU A 70 3.26 -11.38 2.20
N VAL A 71 2.03 -11.55 1.71
CA VAL A 71 1.01 -10.48 1.68
C VAL A 71 0.16 -10.54 2.94
N LYS A 72 0.08 -9.45 3.68
CA LYS A 72 -0.75 -9.33 4.88
C LYS A 72 -1.85 -8.30 4.67
N ASN A 73 -3.07 -8.70 5.00
CA ASN A 73 -4.26 -7.87 4.95
C ASN A 73 -4.42 -7.09 6.26
N PHE A 74 -4.33 -5.75 6.20
CA PHE A 74 -4.59 -4.81 7.28
C PHE A 74 -5.87 -3.99 7.01
N GLY A 75 -6.80 -4.53 6.26
CA GLY A 75 -8.10 -3.93 6.01
C GLY A 75 -9.01 -3.99 7.23
N VAL A 76 -9.68 -2.89 7.55
CA VAL A 76 -10.65 -2.80 8.65
C VAL A 76 -11.95 -2.19 8.15
N GLY A 77 -13.07 -2.90 8.37
CA GLY A 77 -14.39 -2.42 7.95
C GLY A 77 -14.70 -1.02 8.47
N GLY A 78 -15.07 -0.11 7.57
CA GLY A 78 -15.41 1.27 7.94
C GLY A 78 -14.21 2.18 8.25
N CYS A 79 -12.98 1.69 8.11
CA CYS A 79 -11.76 2.41 8.44
C CYS A 79 -11.62 3.71 7.63
N THR A 80 -11.19 4.78 8.31
CA THR A 80 -10.89 6.08 7.73
C THR A 80 -9.40 6.36 7.78
N LEU A 81 -8.95 7.24 6.91
CA LEU A 81 -7.65 7.87 6.98
C LEU A 81 -7.64 8.96 8.08
N ILE A 82 -8.68 9.80 8.10
CA ILE A 82 -8.82 10.89 9.07
C ILE A 82 -8.78 10.33 10.49
N ARG A 83 -7.91 10.91 11.35
CA ARG A 83 -7.73 10.49 12.76
C ARG A 83 -8.99 10.59 13.59
N LYS A 84 -9.88 11.53 13.28
CA LYS A 84 -11.15 11.74 13.97
C LYS A 84 -12.23 10.74 13.57
N GLY A 85 -12.02 9.95 12.51
CA GLY A 85 -12.93 8.86 12.14
C GLY A 85 -12.90 7.69 13.13
N ARG A 86 -13.91 6.82 13.05
CA ARG A 86 -14.00 5.61 13.89
C ARG A 86 -14.62 4.47 13.08
N PRO A 87 -13.91 3.32 12.88
CA PRO A 87 -12.47 3.13 13.18
C PRO A 87 -11.58 3.97 12.25
N THR A 88 -10.30 4.07 12.60
CA THR A 88 -9.29 4.77 11.78
C THR A 88 -8.03 3.92 11.64
N VAL A 89 -7.28 4.09 10.56
CA VAL A 89 -6.03 3.38 10.26
C VAL A 89 -4.98 3.53 11.36
N TRP A 90 -5.03 4.63 12.09
CA TRP A 90 -4.11 4.95 13.20
C TRP A 90 -4.18 3.92 14.34
N ASN A 91 -5.30 3.22 14.49
CA ASN A 91 -5.45 2.14 15.48
C ASN A 91 -4.69 0.87 15.07
N GLU A 92 -4.43 0.69 13.78
CA GLU A 92 -3.74 -0.49 13.23
C GLU A 92 -2.24 -0.24 13.00
N LEU A 93 -1.79 1.01 13.10
CA LEU A 93 -0.44 1.43 12.69
C LEU A 93 0.66 0.66 13.43
N SER A 94 0.49 0.39 14.73
CA SER A 94 1.46 -0.39 15.51
C SER A 94 1.71 -1.80 14.94
N LYS A 95 0.65 -2.48 14.53
CA LYS A 95 0.74 -3.83 13.93
C LYS A 95 1.43 -3.81 12.56
N ILE A 96 1.18 -2.74 11.77
CA ILE A 96 1.81 -2.54 10.47
C ILE A 96 3.31 -2.29 10.67
N MET A 97 3.67 -1.44 11.63
CA MET A 97 5.06 -1.13 11.96
C MET A 97 5.82 -2.36 12.48
N GLU A 98 5.18 -3.19 13.30
CA GLU A 98 5.75 -4.45 13.80
C GLU A 98 6.06 -5.43 12.67
N MET A 99 5.23 -5.50 11.63
CA MET A 99 5.52 -6.29 10.44
C MET A 99 6.79 -5.83 9.73
N ASN A 100 7.10 -4.52 9.77
CA ASN A 100 8.20 -3.89 9.05
C ASN A 100 8.22 -4.32 7.58
N PRO A 101 7.20 -3.93 6.77
CA PRO A 101 7.01 -4.40 5.40
C PRO A 101 8.07 -3.85 4.43
N ASP A 102 8.34 -4.59 3.35
CA ASP A 102 9.19 -4.13 2.24
C ASP A 102 8.38 -3.34 1.20
N VAL A 103 7.08 -3.64 1.09
CA VAL A 103 6.13 -2.96 0.19
C VAL A 103 4.86 -2.63 0.96
N VAL A 104 4.34 -1.44 0.76
CA VAL A 104 3.07 -0.99 1.34
C VAL A 104 2.12 -0.55 0.23
N VAL A 105 0.88 -1.04 0.29
CA VAL A 105 -0.23 -0.63 -0.59
C VAL A 105 -1.30 0.01 0.29
N ILE A 106 -1.60 1.29 0.07
CA ILE A 106 -2.59 2.06 0.86
C ILE A 106 -3.81 2.32 0.00
N SER A 107 -4.97 1.81 0.40
CA SER A 107 -6.27 2.07 -0.23
C SER A 107 -7.27 2.55 0.82
N LEU A 108 -7.29 3.86 1.06
CA LEU A 108 -8.13 4.56 2.03
C LEU A 108 -8.81 5.78 1.40
N GLY A 109 -9.86 6.28 2.03
CA GLY A 109 -10.57 7.47 1.61
C GLY A 109 -12.06 7.24 1.34
N THR A 110 -12.48 6.02 1.03
CA THR A 110 -13.90 5.72 0.78
C THR A 110 -14.80 6.10 1.96
N ASN A 111 -14.38 5.79 3.18
CA ASN A 111 -15.15 6.11 4.40
C ASN A 111 -15.00 7.56 4.85
N ASP A 112 -13.94 8.21 4.45
CA ASP A 112 -13.71 9.63 4.73
C ASP A 112 -14.72 10.52 4.02
N THR A 113 -15.35 10.07 2.93
CA THR A 113 -16.45 10.75 2.25
C THR A 113 -17.76 10.77 3.05
N CYS A 114 -17.86 9.98 4.13
CA CYS A 114 -19.06 9.84 4.95
C CYS A 114 -19.27 11.05 5.88
N GLY A 115 -20.51 11.46 6.07
CA GLY A 115 -20.91 12.59 6.92
C GLY A 115 -21.76 13.60 6.15
N MET A 116 -22.20 14.66 6.84
CA MET A 116 -23.00 15.73 6.24
C MET A 116 -24.16 15.19 5.39
N GLY A 117 -25.02 14.37 6.02
CA GLY A 117 -26.21 13.78 5.40
C GLY A 117 -26.00 12.40 4.76
N THR A 118 -24.82 11.80 4.85
CA THR A 118 -24.55 10.46 4.33
C THR A 118 -24.01 9.50 5.40
N CYS A 119 -24.20 8.19 5.24
CA CYS A 119 -23.68 7.14 6.12
C CYS A 119 -24.13 7.27 7.60
N GLY A 120 -25.38 7.68 7.83
CA GLY A 120 -25.95 7.80 9.18
C GLY A 120 -25.23 8.86 10.02
N ASN A 121 -24.84 8.51 11.24
CA ASN A 121 -24.24 9.45 12.20
C ASN A 121 -22.72 9.67 12.01
N ARG A 122 -22.12 9.18 10.94
CA ARG A 122 -20.70 9.40 10.66
C ARG A 122 -20.45 10.87 10.29
N LYS A 123 -19.30 11.40 10.77
CA LYS A 123 -18.95 12.81 10.62
C LYS A 123 -17.61 13.03 9.94
N CYS A 124 -17.11 12.02 9.21
CA CYS A 124 -15.73 12.06 8.67
C CYS A 124 -15.52 13.26 7.75
N TRP A 125 -16.47 13.55 6.85
CA TRP A 125 -16.36 14.67 5.90
C TRP A 125 -16.35 16.06 6.55
N GLU A 126 -16.85 16.17 7.79
CA GLU A 126 -16.77 17.42 8.56
C GLU A 126 -15.31 17.80 8.89
N TYR A 127 -14.40 16.83 8.82
CA TYR A 127 -12.97 16.98 9.09
C TYR A 127 -12.11 16.86 7.84
N LYS A 128 -12.68 17.08 6.64
CA LYS A 128 -11.99 16.88 5.36
C LYS A 128 -10.70 17.71 5.25
N ASP A 129 -10.65 18.88 5.87
CA ASP A 129 -9.49 19.77 5.83
C ASP A 129 -8.27 19.18 6.56
N GLU A 130 -8.46 18.14 7.38
CA GLU A 130 -7.38 17.40 8.05
C GLU A 130 -6.87 16.21 7.22
N LEU A 131 -7.59 15.81 6.16
CA LEU A 131 -7.30 14.60 5.40
C LEU A 131 -5.90 14.63 4.78
N GLU A 132 -5.52 15.72 4.17
CA GLU A 132 -4.22 15.85 3.52
C GLU A 132 -3.07 15.77 4.53
N SER A 133 -3.20 16.45 5.69
CA SER A 133 -2.20 16.40 6.74
C SER A 133 -2.09 15.00 7.37
N ASP A 134 -3.22 14.36 7.64
CA ASP A 134 -3.24 13.00 8.17
C ASP A 134 -2.64 12.00 7.18
N TYR A 135 -2.90 12.16 5.88
CA TYR A 135 -2.29 11.29 4.87
C TYR A 135 -0.77 11.48 4.80
N ARG A 136 -0.33 12.73 4.82
CA ARG A 136 1.10 13.08 4.83
C ARG A 136 1.81 12.42 6.00
N ASP A 137 1.24 12.55 7.20
CA ASP A 137 1.77 11.95 8.42
C ASP A 137 1.83 10.42 8.34
N LEU A 138 0.82 9.77 7.75
CA LEU A 138 0.81 8.32 7.56
C LEU A 138 1.97 7.87 6.65
N VAL A 139 2.15 8.56 5.52
CA VAL A 139 3.24 8.25 4.58
C VAL A 139 4.60 8.48 5.23
N ASP A 140 4.79 9.60 5.93
CA ASP A 140 6.06 9.92 6.62
C ASP A 140 6.38 8.87 7.70
N THR A 141 5.37 8.44 8.45
CA THR A 141 5.53 7.38 9.45
C THR A 141 5.99 6.07 8.79
N LEU A 142 5.37 5.68 7.69
CA LEU A 142 5.73 4.45 6.96
C LEU A 142 7.10 4.56 6.28
N GLN A 143 7.45 5.71 5.71
CA GLN A 143 8.79 5.97 5.15
C GLN A 143 9.90 5.94 6.20
N SER A 144 9.56 6.19 7.48
CA SER A 144 10.52 6.15 8.59
C SER A 144 10.88 4.72 9.04
N LEU A 145 10.15 3.70 8.60
CA LEU A 145 10.39 2.31 8.99
C LEU A 145 11.82 1.84 8.63
N PRO A 146 12.43 0.95 9.42
CA PRO A 146 13.76 0.42 9.14
C PRO A 146 13.88 -0.26 7.78
N SER A 147 12.82 -0.90 7.30
CA SER A 147 12.74 -1.55 5.97
C SER A 147 12.79 -0.55 4.82
N LYS A 148 12.48 0.75 5.05
CA LYS A 148 12.33 1.76 3.99
C LYS A 148 11.43 1.28 2.86
N PRO A 149 10.16 0.97 3.13
CA PRO A 149 9.29 0.28 2.19
C PRO A 149 9.05 1.09 0.92
N LEU A 150 8.87 0.38 -0.20
CA LEU A 150 8.27 0.96 -1.39
C LEU A 150 6.78 1.18 -1.11
N ILE A 151 6.32 2.41 -1.20
CA ILE A 151 4.95 2.79 -0.87
C ILE A 151 4.16 3.07 -2.14
N HIS A 152 3.02 2.40 -2.27
CA HIS A 152 2.02 2.65 -3.30
C HIS A 152 0.76 3.21 -2.67
N ILE A 153 0.28 4.35 -3.18
CA ILE A 153 -0.99 4.94 -2.76
C ILE A 153 -2.01 4.74 -3.87
N CYS A 154 -3.15 4.17 -3.52
CA CYS A 154 -4.23 3.92 -4.47
C CYS A 154 -5.20 5.10 -4.55
N ALA A 155 -5.64 5.46 -5.76
CA ALA A 155 -6.95 6.05 -5.91
C ALA A 155 -7.98 5.00 -5.43
N PRO A 156 -8.83 5.27 -4.43
CA PRO A 156 -9.83 4.30 -3.98
C PRO A 156 -10.76 3.88 -5.11
N SER A 157 -11.25 2.62 -5.08
CA SER A 157 -12.21 2.13 -6.08
C SER A 157 -13.45 3.02 -6.15
N PRO A 158 -14.13 3.11 -7.30
CA PRO A 158 -15.22 4.05 -7.52
C PRO A 158 -16.48 3.69 -6.75
N MET A 159 -17.40 4.65 -6.71
CA MET A 159 -18.79 4.44 -6.34
C MET A 159 -19.62 4.37 -7.63
N VAL A 160 -20.22 3.21 -7.91
CA VAL A 160 -20.87 2.91 -9.18
C VAL A 160 -22.39 2.94 -9.03
N LEU A 161 -23.00 4.05 -9.48
CA LEU A 161 -24.42 4.31 -9.33
C LEU A 161 -25.28 3.43 -10.26
N GLU A 162 -24.66 2.85 -11.29
CA GLU A 162 -25.30 1.94 -12.24
C GLU A 162 -25.46 0.52 -11.69
N THR A 163 -24.96 0.26 -10.48
CA THR A 163 -25.06 -1.07 -9.85
C THR A 163 -26.52 -1.50 -9.68
N PRO A 164 -26.90 -2.70 -10.12
CA PRO A 164 -28.27 -3.17 -10.03
C PRO A 164 -28.82 -3.21 -8.59
N GLY A 165 -30.09 -2.86 -8.45
CA GLY A 165 -30.84 -3.01 -7.19
C GLY A 165 -30.55 -1.95 -6.13
N LEU A 166 -29.83 -0.87 -6.44
CA LEU A 166 -29.70 0.28 -5.53
C LEU A 166 -31.07 0.89 -5.26
N ASP A 167 -31.41 1.10 -3.99
CA ASP A 167 -32.57 1.90 -3.62
C ASP A 167 -32.30 3.42 -3.73
N SER A 168 -33.34 4.24 -3.65
CA SER A 168 -33.23 5.68 -3.81
C SER A 168 -32.33 6.34 -2.77
N ALA A 169 -32.37 5.90 -1.52
CA ALA A 169 -31.54 6.44 -0.45
C ALA A 169 -30.06 6.12 -0.68
N ARG A 170 -29.77 4.90 -1.21
CA ARG A 170 -28.42 4.51 -1.57
C ARG A 170 -27.89 5.35 -2.74
N VAL A 171 -28.69 5.51 -3.80
CA VAL A 171 -28.34 6.36 -4.94
C VAL A 171 -28.06 7.80 -4.50
N GLU A 172 -28.93 8.39 -3.67
CA GLU A 172 -28.73 9.74 -3.14
C GLU A 172 -27.41 9.83 -2.36
N GLY A 173 -27.18 8.90 -1.43
CA GLY A 173 -25.94 8.86 -0.64
C GLY A 173 -24.69 8.74 -1.50
N LEU A 174 -24.70 7.91 -2.54
CA LEU A 174 -23.56 7.74 -3.46
C LEU A 174 -23.36 8.97 -4.35
N THR A 175 -24.44 9.61 -4.80
CA THR A 175 -24.40 10.85 -5.59
C THR A 175 -23.68 11.98 -4.84
N VAL A 176 -23.92 12.09 -3.53
CA VAL A 176 -23.23 13.06 -2.68
C VAL A 176 -21.78 12.68 -2.43
N ARG A 177 -21.47 11.39 -2.29
CA ARG A 177 -20.12 10.89 -1.91
C ARG A 177 -19.18 10.77 -3.10
N LYS A 178 -19.66 10.48 -4.29
CA LYS A 178 -18.81 10.29 -5.49
C LYS A 178 -17.94 11.52 -5.79
N PRO A 179 -18.43 12.77 -5.83
CA PRO A 179 -17.58 13.94 -5.99
C PRO A 179 -16.58 14.16 -4.85
N ARG A 180 -16.95 13.83 -3.59
CA ARG A 180 -16.02 13.87 -2.45
C ARG A 180 -14.87 12.89 -2.63
N LEU A 181 -15.15 11.71 -3.20
CA LEU A 181 -14.12 10.73 -3.52
C LEU A 181 -13.14 11.27 -4.57
N GLN A 182 -13.63 12.00 -5.56
CA GLN A 182 -12.77 12.64 -6.57
C GLN A 182 -11.89 13.76 -5.97
N GLU A 183 -12.41 14.51 -4.98
CA GLU A 183 -11.60 15.47 -4.21
C GLU A 183 -10.45 14.74 -3.48
N ILE A 184 -10.74 13.62 -2.81
CA ILE A 184 -9.71 12.80 -2.15
C ILE A 184 -8.68 12.25 -3.15
N ILE A 185 -9.11 11.78 -4.32
CA ILE A 185 -8.21 11.27 -5.36
C ILE A 185 -7.27 12.39 -5.85
N SER A 186 -7.75 13.62 -5.93
CA SER A 186 -6.92 14.77 -6.31
C SER A 186 -5.85 15.05 -5.27
N ILE A 187 -6.20 14.97 -3.97
CA ILE A 187 -5.24 15.08 -2.85
C ILE A 187 -4.20 13.96 -2.93
N VAL A 188 -4.63 12.72 -3.16
CA VAL A 188 -3.73 11.56 -3.31
C VAL A 188 -2.72 11.78 -4.45
N LYS A 189 -3.17 12.25 -5.61
CA LYS A 189 -2.28 12.51 -6.76
C LYS A 189 -1.22 13.56 -6.44
N ASN A 190 -1.58 14.63 -5.74
CA ASN A 190 -0.63 15.65 -5.30
C ASN A 190 0.38 15.10 -4.29
N LEU A 191 -0.11 14.33 -3.30
CA LEU A 191 0.73 13.72 -2.28
C LEU A 191 1.74 12.72 -2.85
N VAL A 192 1.34 11.94 -3.84
CA VAL A 192 2.22 10.99 -4.56
C VAL A 192 3.42 11.72 -5.16
N GLN A 193 3.20 12.86 -5.80
CA GLN A 193 4.26 13.68 -6.38
C GLN A 193 5.16 14.30 -5.29
N GLU A 194 4.55 14.86 -4.23
CA GLU A 194 5.26 15.47 -3.11
C GLU A 194 6.17 14.45 -2.39
N LYS A 195 5.62 13.29 -2.05
CA LYS A 195 6.31 12.26 -1.28
C LYS A 195 7.19 11.32 -2.10
N LYS A 196 7.15 11.45 -3.43
CA LYS A 196 7.88 10.57 -4.37
C LYS A 196 7.59 9.10 -4.10
N VAL A 197 6.32 8.77 -3.98
CA VAL A 197 5.79 7.40 -3.82
C VAL A 197 5.04 7.00 -5.08
N GLU A 198 4.68 5.72 -5.21
CA GLU A 198 4.02 5.20 -6.40
C GLU A 198 2.50 5.37 -6.33
N PHE A 199 1.86 5.48 -7.48
CA PHE A 199 0.41 5.64 -7.62
C PHE A 199 -0.22 4.42 -8.28
N ILE A 200 -1.34 3.94 -7.75
CA ILE A 200 -2.17 2.90 -8.36
C ILE A 200 -3.57 3.44 -8.59
N ASP A 201 -4.02 3.48 -9.83
CA ASP A 201 -5.40 3.87 -10.14
C ASP A 201 -6.35 2.67 -10.03
N LEU A 202 -7.09 2.57 -8.92
CA LEU A 202 -8.18 1.60 -8.75
C LEU A 202 -9.55 2.21 -9.12
N ASN A 203 -9.60 3.52 -9.44
CA ASN A 203 -10.84 4.23 -9.70
C ASN A 203 -11.25 4.12 -11.16
N THR A 204 -10.45 4.71 -12.05
CA THR A 204 -10.79 4.83 -13.47
C THR A 204 -11.06 3.48 -14.15
N PRO A 205 -10.23 2.43 -13.93
CA PRO A 205 -10.45 1.15 -14.61
C PRO A 205 -11.73 0.41 -14.18
N MET A 206 -12.30 0.75 -13.02
CA MET A 206 -13.48 0.10 -12.45
C MET A 206 -14.74 0.96 -12.51
N ASP A 207 -14.62 2.28 -12.80
CA ASP A 207 -15.79 3.16 -12.89
C ASP A 207 -16.68 2.75 -14.05
N HIS A 208 -17.99 2.94 -13.88
CA HIS A 208 -19.02 2.53 -14.86
C HIS A 208 -19.00 1.02 -15.21
N LYS A 209 -18.52 0.17 -14.30
CA LYS A 209 -18.52 -1.30 -14.45
C LYS A 209 -19.34 -1.95 -13.33
N PRO A 210 -20.68 -1.82 -13.38
CA PRO A 210 -21.55 -2.33 -12.32
C PRO A 210 -21.41 -3.85 -12.10
N GLU A 211 -21.01 -4.60 -13.11
CA GLU A 211 -20.73 -6.04 -13.04
C GLU A 211 -19.57 -6.41 -12.09
N LEU A 212 -18.73 -5.47 -11.71
CA LEU A 212 -17.63 -5.67 -10.75
C LEU A 212 -18.05 -5.40 -9.30
N PHE A 213 -19.29 -4.97 -9.07
CA PHE A 213 -19.74 -4.55 -7.73
C PHE A 213 -20.88 -5.43 -7.22
N THR A 214 -20.97 -5.52 -5.90
CA THR A 214 -22.04 -6.24 -5.23
C THR A 214 -23.38 -5.52 -5.47
N GLU A 215 -24.37 -6.27 -5.92
CA GLU A 215 -25.73 -5.76 -6.12
C GLU A 215 -26.27 -5.06 -4.86
N LYS A 216 -27.06 -4.01 -5.03
CA LYS A 216 -27.62 -3.17 -3.97
C LYS A 216 -26.60 -2.42 -3.13
N ASP A 217 -25.32 -2.44 -3.53
CA ASP A 217 -24.23 -1.81 -2.76
C ASP A 217 -23.56 -0.65 -3.51
N GLY A 218 -23.01 -0.89 -4.70
CA GLY A 218 -22.38 0.12 -5.55
C GLY A 218 -21.05 0.68 -5.01
N VAL A 219 -20.50 0.11 -3.91
CA VAL A 219 -19.22 0.51 -3.29
C VAL A 219 -18.31 -0.69 -3.11
N HIS A 220 -18.81 -1.78 -2.55
CA HIS A 220 -18.00 -2.97 -2.34
C HIS A 220 -17.96 -3.82 -3.62
N PRO A 221 -16.76 -4.18 -4.09
CA PRO A 221 -16.64 -5.09 -5.21
C PRO A 221 -17.26 -6.47 -4.90
N ASN A 222 -17.66 -7.18 -5.94
CA ASN A 222 -17.91 -8.61 -5.86
C ASN A 222 -16.60 -9.38 -6.09
N LYS A 223 -16.65 -10.71 -6.14
CA LYS A 223 -15.46 -11.55 -6.29
C LYS A 223 -14.60 -11.18 -7.51
N GLU A 224 -15.22 -10.89 -8.65
CA GLU A 224 -14.51 -10.49 -9.87
C GLU A 224 -13.92 -9.08 -9.73
N GLY A 225 -14.63 -8.16 -9.07
CA GLY A 225 -14.11 -6.83 -8.76
C GLY A 225 -12.89 -6.87 -7.83
N TYR A 226 -12.89 -7.75 -6.82
CA TYR A 226 -11.72 -7.97 -5.96
C TYR A 226 -10.54 -8.55 -6.73
N ARG A 227 -10.81 -9.42 -7.71
CA ARG A 227 -9.79 -9.95 -8.62
C ARG A 227 -9.20 -8.84 -9.48
N ALA A 228 -10.03 -7.98 -10.06
CA ALA A 228 -9.58 -6.85 -10.84
C ALA A 228 -8.67 -5.92 -10.03
N ILE A 229 -9.01 -5.64 -8.77
CA ILE A 229 -8.14 -4.87 -7.87
C ILE A 229 -6.79 -5.59 -7.67
N ALA A 230 -6.79 -6.90 -7.41
CA ALA A 230 -5.57 -7.65 -7.20
C ALA A 230 -4.65 -7.62 -8.43
N GLU A 231 -5.21 -7.71 -9.63
CA GLU A 231 -4.48 -7.64 -10.91
C GLU A 231 -3.89 -6.25 -11.14
N LEU A 232 -4.63 -5.17 -10.87
CA LEU A 232 -4.13 -3.79 -10.95
C LEU A 232 -2.96 -3.56 -9.98
N VAL A 233 -3.10 -4.00 -8.73
CA VAL A 233 -2.03 -3.89 -7.73
C VAL A 233 -0.82 -4.74 -8.13
N TYR A 234 -1.03 -5.97 -8.61
CA TYR A 234 0.04 -6.85 -9.05
C TYR A 234 0.86 -6.23 -10.19
N GLN A 235 0.20 -5.62 -11.18
CA GLN A 235 0.87 -4.97 -12.32
C GLN A 235 1.83 -3.87 -11.86
N GLU A 236 1.51 -3.14 -10.80
CA GLU A 236 2.35 -2.04 -10.31
C GLU A 236 3.49 -2.54 -9.42
N ILE A 237 3.25 -3.48 -8.51
CA ILE A 237 4.28 -3.92 -7.56
C ILE A 237 5.23 -5.00 -8.10
N SER A 238 4.95 -5.56 -9.28
CA SER A 238 5.79 -6.57 -9.95
C SER A 238 6.76 -5.98 -10.98
N LYS A 239 6.70 -4.65 -11.19
CA LYS A 239 7.65 -3.92 -12.05
C LYS A 239 9.04 -3.89 -11.41
#